data_e0a66cbaceecfd0d9a600ecf97e276a0
#
_entry.id   e0a66cbaceecfd0d9a600ecf97e276a0
#
_cell.length_a   1.000
_cell.length_b   1.000
_cell.length_c   1.000
_cell.angle_alpha   90.00
_cell.angle_beta   90.00
_cell.angle_gamma   90.00
#
_symmetry.space_group_name_H-M   'P 1'
#
loop_
_entity.id
_entity.type
_entity.pdbx_description
1 polymer ?
#
loop_
_entity_poly.entity_id
_entity_poly.type
_entity_poly.pdbx_seq_one_letter_code
_entity_poly.pdbx_strand_id
1 'polypeptide(L)'
;MDIKDSLYIFQGVCTNVVDGDTIDVILDLGFKTSAERRLRLINVDTPERGQDNFREATNFTKLCVEGQKIYIQTYKDDVFGRYLAKVYYNSDNEVRCLNDDLKTEGLLKPYSKWNKK
;
A
#
# COMPACT_ATOMS: atom_id res chain seq x y z
N MET A 1 8.75 -21.78 6.25
CA MET A 1 8.89 -20.41 5.72
C MET A 1 10.36 -20.04 5.60
N ASP A 2 10.77 -19.55 4.43
CA ASP A 2 12.13 -19.05 4.25
C ASP A 2 12.25 -17.71 4.98
N ILE A 3 13.31 -17.52 5.77
CA ILE A 3 13.51 -16.28 6.50
C ILE A 3 13.63 -15.07 5.56
N LYS A 4 14.07 -15.28 4.33
CA LYS A 4 14.14 -14.21 3.33
C LYS A 4 12.79 -13.59 3.00
N ASP A 5 11.71 -14.36 3.14
CA ASP A 5 10.35 -13.88 2.88
C ASP A 5 9.87 -12.92 3.96
N SER A 6 10.58 -12.86 5.09
CA SER A 6 10.26 -11.96 6.20
C SER A 6 11.10 -10.68 6.21
N LEU A 7 12.02 -10.53 5.24
CA LEU A 7 12.90 -9.35 5.20
C LEU A 7 12.11 -8.11 4.78
N TYR A 8 12.54 -6.98 5.34
CA TYR A 8 11.99 -5.66 5.00
C TYR A 8 10.51 -5.51 5.31
N ILE A 9 10.05 -6.21 6.35
CA ILE A 9 8.70 -6.05 6.88
C ILE A 9 8.78 -5.12 8.09
N PHE A 10 7.99 -4.03 8.05
CA PHE A 10 8.00 -3.01 9.09
C PHE A 10 6.58 -2.78 9.60
N GLN A 11 6.48 -2.41 10.86
CA GLN A 11 5.27 -1.86 11.42
C GLN A 11 5.28 -0.36 11.16
N GLY A 12 4.12 0.24 10.92
CA GLY A 12 4.05 1.67 10.70
C GLY A 12 2.64 2.20 10.81
N VAL A 13 2.50 3.48 10.54
CA VAL A 13 1.20 4.16 10.54
C VAL A 13 1.05 4.90 9.22
N CYS A 14 -0.12 4.75 8.59
CA CYS A 14 -0.43 5.54 7.40
C CYS A 14 -0.90 6.92 7.86
N THR A 15 -0.18 7.96 7.46
CA THR A 15 -0.49 9.33 7.86
C THR A 15 -1.34 10.06 6.82
N ASN A 16 -1.28 9.62 5.57
CA ASN A 16 -2.02 10.27 4.48
C ASN A 16 -2.18 9.31 3.31
N VAL A 17 -3.32 9.37 2.66
CA VAL A 17 -3.57 8.62 1.42
C VAL A 17 -3.56 9.63 0.27
N VAL A 18 -2.58 9.50 -0.61
CA VAL A 18 -2.44 10.37 -1.79
C VAL A 18 -3.47 9.99 -2.84
N ASP A 19 -3.53 8.71 -3.17
CA ASP A 19 -4.57 8.11 -4.01
C ASP A 19 -4.65 6.61 -3.68
N GLY A 20 -5.40 5.84 -4.48
CA GLY A 20 -5.68 4.44 -4.15
C GLY A 20 -4.43 3.57 -4.03
N ASP A 21 -3.37 3.90 -4.74
CA ASP A 21 -2.15 3.08 -4.80
C ASP A 21 -0.91 3.78 -4.22
N THR A 22 -1.07 4.96 -3.60
CA THR A 22 0.04 5.74 -3.06
C THR A 22 -0.32 6.28 -1.68
N ILE A 23 0.50 5.95 -0.68
CA ILE A 23 0.26 6.37 0.70
C ILE A 23 1.53 6.93 1.31
N ASP A 24 1.36 7.81 2.29
CA ASP A 24 2.45 8.32 3.12
C ASP A 24 2.40 7.61 4.46
N VAL A 25 3.56 7.16 4.93
CA VAL A 25 3.67 6.37 6.15
C VAL A 25 4.82 6.84 7.02
N ILE A 26 4.72 6.53 8.31
CA ILE A 26 5.84 6.58 9.23
C ILE A 26 6.16 5.12 9.56
N LEU A 27 7.37 4.69 9.18
CA LEU A 27 7.86 3.33 9.42
C LEU A 27 8.55 3.27 10.77
N ASP A 28 8.26 2.23 11.54
CA ASP A 28 9.01 1.90 12.75
C ASP A 28 10.18 1.00 12.34
N LEU A 29 11.38 1.52 12.45
CA LEU A 29 12.60 0.79 12.05
C LEU A 29 13.25 0.03 13.21
N GLY A 30 12.62 0.06 14.38
CA GLY A 30 13.24 -0.49 15.57
C GLY A 30 14.25 0.51 16.17
N PHE A 31 14.83 0.16 17.31
CA PHE A 31 15.83 1.00 17.99
C PHE A 31 15.35 2.44 18.25
N LYS A 32 14.02 2.64 18.42
CA LYS A 32 13.41 3.96 18.58
C LYS A 32 13.69 4.89 17.39
N THR A 33 13.89 4.31 16.23
CA THR A 33 14.14 5.03 14.97
C THR A 33 12.94 4.89 14.05
N SER A 34 12.54 5.99 13.43
CA SER A 34 11.45 5.97 12.47
C SER A 34 11.85 6.72 11.19
N ALA A 35 11.11 6.47 10.12
CA ALA A 35 11.33 7.15 8.84
C ALA A 35 9.99 7.44 8.18
N GLU A 36 9.87 8.64 7.62
CA GLU A 36 8.71 9.01 6.83
C GLU A 36 8.99 8.67 5.37
N ARG A 37 8.04 8.00 4.72
CA ARG A 37 8.21 7.60 3.32
C ARG A 37 6.89 7.64 2.58
N ARG A 38 6.97 7.91 1.28
CA ARG A 38 5.85 7.73 0.36
C ARG A 38 6.03 6.39 -0.33
N LEU A 39 4.99 5.56 -0.27
CA LEU A 39 5.01 4.21 -0.80
C LEU A 39 4.05 4.08 -1.96
N ARG A 40 4.48 3.34 -2.99
CA ARG A 40 3.66 2.96 -4.14
C ARG A 40 3.33 1.48 -3.98
N LEU A 41 2.05 1.13 -4.00
CA LEU A 41 1.66 -0.29 -3.90
C LEU A 41 2.17 -1.05 -5.10
N ILE A 42 2.84 -2.19 -4.84
CA ILE A 42 3.41 -3.01 -5.91
C ILE A 42 2.31 -3.80 -6.62
N ASN A 43 2.43 -3.91 -7.93
CA ASN A 43 1.58 -4.74 -8.79
C ASN A 43 0.11 -4.31 -8.85
N VAL A 44 -0.22 -3.10 -8.44
CA VAL A 44 -1.56 -2.55 -8.59
C VAL A 44 -1.45 -1.12 -9.13
N ASP A 45 -2.41 -0.74 -9.94
CA ASP A 45 -2.49 0.59 -10.52
C ASP A 45 -3.95 1.01 -10.46
N THR A 46 -4.24 1.99 -9.62
CA THR A 46 -5.60 2.51 -9.44
C THR A 46 -5.83 3.69 -10.37
N PRO A 47 -7.09 4.05 -10.62
CA PRO A 47 -7.39 5.17 -11.52
C PRO A 47 -6.75 6.48 -11.04
N GLU A 48 -6.32 7.29 -11.99
CA GLU A 48 -5.76 8.62 -11.74
C GLU A 48 -6.87 9.65 -11.62
N ARG A 49 -6.53 10.81 -11.06
CA ARG A 49 -7.48 11.92 -10.93
C ARG A 49 -8.12 12.22 -12.27
N GLY A 50 -9.46 12.29 -12.29
CA GLY A 50 -10.23 12.52 -13.50
C GLY A 50 -10.67 11.25 -14.21
N GLN A 51 -10.18 10.08 -13.81
CA GLN A 51 -10.60 8.80 -14.36
C GLN A 51 -11.73 8.20 -13.54
N ASP A 52 -12.50 7.30 -14.17
CA ASP A 52 -13.57 6.58 -13.47
C ASP A 52 -13.00 5.80 -12.29
N ASN A 53 -13.73 5.80 -11.19
CA ASN A 53 -13.37 5.08 -9.96
C ASN A 53 -12.14 5.61 -9.23
N PHE A 54 -11.61 6.78 -9.61
CA PHE A 54 -10.50 7.39 -8.86
C PHE A 54 -10.89 7.62 -7.41
N ARG A 55 -12.04 8.24 -7.19
CA ARG A 55 -12.52 8.57 -5.84
C ARG A 55 -12.82 7.32 -5.04
N GLU A 56 -13.42 6.32 -5.68
CA GLU A 56 -13.77 5.05 -5.03
C GLU A 56 -12.52 4.32 -4.55
N ALA A 57 -11.50 4.23 -5.39
CA ALA A 57 -10.24 3.58 -5.03
C ALA A 57 -9.53 4.33 -3.89
N THR A 58 -9.46 5.66 -3.98
CA THR A 58 -8.84 6.48 -2.94
C THR A 58 -9.58 6.33 -1.61
N ASN A 59 -10.90 6.38 -1.63
CA ASN A 59 -11.72 6.22 -0.43
C ASN A 59 -11.59 4.83 0.16
N PHE A 60 -11.52 3.79 -0.67
CA PHE A 60 -11.32 2.44 -0.19
C PHE A 60 -10.01 2.33 0.59
N THR A 61 -8.92 2.83 0.02
CA THR A 61 -7.61 2.81 0.68
C THR A 61 -7.65 3.61 1.99
N LYS A 62 -8.31 4.78 1.99
CA LYS A 62 -8.46 5.58 3.21
C LYS A 62 -9.17 4.80 4.31
N LEU A 63 -10.27 4.14 3.96
CA LEU A 63 -11.04 3.36 4.95
C LEU A 63 -10.23 2.21 5.54
N CYS A 64 -9.36 1.61 4.72
CA CYS A 64 -8.57 0.46 5.17
C CYS A 64 -7.40 0.86 6.06
N VAL A 65 -6.69 1.95 5.71
CA VAL A 65 -5.37 2.17 6.31
C VAL A 65 -5.14 3.57 6.90
N GLU A 66 -5.87 4.61 6.50
CA GLU A 66 -5.55 5.96 6.94
C GLU A 66 -5.68 6.11 8.45
N GLY A 67 -4.62 6.58 9.09
CA GLY A 67 -4.59 6.73 10.55
C GLY A 67 -4.44 5.42 11.31
N GLN A 68 -4.26 4.30 10.62
CA GLN A 68 -4.21 2.98 11.23
C GLN A 68 -2.79 2.46 11.32
N LYS A 69 -2.55 1.58 12.29
CA LYS A 69 -1.33 0.80 12.36
C LYS A 69 -1.38 -0.27 11.28
N ILE A 70 -0.34 -0.35 10.47
CA ILE A 70 -0.26 -1.26 9.34
C ILE A 70 1.08 -1.98 9.35
N TYR A 71 1.17 -3.03 8.54
CA TYR A 71 2.42 -3.75 8.29
C TYR A 71 2.80 -3.55 6.83
N ILE A 72 4.08 -3.31 6.58
CA ILE A 72 4.55 -2.89 5.27
C ILE A 72 5.75 -3.75 4.89
N GLN A 73 5.65 -4.43 3.75
CA GLN A 73 6.80 -5.11 3.18
C GLN A 73 7.29 -4.30 2.00
N THR A 74 8.55 -3.86 2.05
CA THR A 74 9.12 -2.99 1.02
C THR A 74 9.91 -3.79 0.00
N TYR A 75 9.97 -3.25 -1.21
CA TYR A 75 10.69 -3.82 -2.34
C TYR A 75 11.55 -2.72 -2.95
N LYS A 76 12.22 -3.01 -4.07
CA LYS A 76 13.06 -2.04 -4.75
C LYS A 76 12.27 -0.82 -5.19
N ASP A 77 12.92 0.33 -5.27
CA ASP A 77 12.33 1.58 -5.75
C ASP A 77 11.80 1.41 -7.17
N ASP A 78 10.74 2.15 -7.48
CA ASP A 78 10.31 2.27 -8.87
C ASP A 78 11.18 3.32 -9.59
N VAL A 79 10.90 3.52 -10.90
CA VAL A 79 11.68 4.44 -11.72
C VAL A 79 11.55 5.91 -11.30
N PHE A 80 10.57 6.22 -10.45
CA PHE A 80 10.35 7.57 -9.93
C PHE A 80 10.93 7.77 -8.53
N GLY A 81 11.69 6.80 -8.03
CA GLY A 81 12.31 6.87 -6.71
C GLY A 81 11.37 6.59 -5.55
N ARG A 82 10.15 6.10 -5.82
CA ARG A 82 9.23 5.71 -4.77
C ARG A 82 9.50 4.27 -4.36
N TYR A 83 9.35 4.01 -3.07
CA TYR A 83 9.50 2.63 -2.59
C TYR A 83 8.23 1.85 -2.92
N LEU A 84 8.42 0.64 -3.45
CA LEU A 84 7.32 -0.28 -3.76
C LEU A 84 7.00 -1.09 -2.51
N ALA A 85 5.72 -1.37 -2.27
CA ALA A 85 5.31 -2.04 -1.04
C ALA A 85 4.07 -2.89 -1.21
N LYS A 86 4.00 -3.96 -0.38
CA LYS A 86 2.75 -4.62 -0.03
C LYS A 86 2.34 -4.08 1.33
N VAL A 87 1.06 -3.77 1.48
CA VAL A 87 0.52 -3.20 2.71
C VAL A 87 -0.53 -4.13 3.28
N TYR A 88 -0.37 -4.45 4.58
CA TYR A 88 -1.29 -5.32 5.30
C TYR A 88 -1.96 -4.51 6.41
N TYR A 89 -3.25 -4.73 6.59
CA TYR A 89 -4.02 -4.02 7.60
C TYR A 89 -4.93 -4.99 8.34
N ASN A 90 -5.42 -4.57 9.50
CA ASN A 90 -6.32 -5.39 10.29
C ASN A 90 -7.77 -5.04 9.98
N SER A 91 -8.57 -6.05 9.74
CA SER A 91 -10.01 -5.92 9.52
C SER A 91 -10.72 -7.08 10.20
N ASP A 92 -11.60 -6.78 11.15
CA ASP A 92 -12.39 -7.80 11.86
C ASP A 92 -11.54 -8.95 12.40
N ASN A 93 -10.41 -8.60 13.04
CA ASN A 93 -9.45 -9.55 13.62
C ASN A 93 -8.69 -10.39 12.60
N GLU A 94 -8.74 -10.02 11.33
CA GLU A 94 -7.97 -10.66 10.28
C GLU A 94 -6.94 -9.68 9.70
N VAL A 95 -5.79 -10.20 9.29
CA VAL A 95 -4.80 -9.42 8.55
C VAL A 95 -5.12 -9.58 7.07
N ARG A 96 -5.34 -8.48 6.39
CA ARG A 96 -5.68 -8.47 4.97
C ARG A 96 -4.62 -7.68 4.19
N CYS A 97 -4.44 -8.02 2.92
CA CYS A 97 -3.51 -7.34 2.03
C CYS A 97 -4.27 -6.30 1.21
N LEU A 98 -3.92 -5.03 1.37
CA LEU A 98 -4.56 -3.94 0.64
C LEU A 98 -4.39 -4.09 -0.88
N ASN A 99 -3.19 -4.50 -1.32
CA ASN A 99 -2.92 -4.71 -2.75
C ASN A 99 -3.91 -5.71 -3.36
N ASP A 100 -4.13 -6.82 -2.67
CA ASP A 100 -5.06 -7.85 -3.14
C ASP A 100 -6.51 -7.40 -3.05
N ASP A 101 -6.86 -6.68 -2.00
CA ASP A 101 -8.24 -6.23 -1.80
C ASP A 101 -8.66 -5.21 -2.85
N LEU A 102 -7.75 -4.34 -3.30
CA LEU A 102 -8.04 -3.43 -4.40
C LEU A 102 -8.39 -4.18 -5.68
N LYS A 103 -7.70 -5.29 -5.95
CA LYS A 103 -8.04 -6.15 -7.10
C LYS A 103 -9.41 -6.78 -6.94
N THR A 104 -9.68 -7.34 -5.76
CA THR A 104 -10.93 -8.04 -5.47
C THR A 104 -12.14 -7.11 -5.59
N GLU A 105 -11.96 -5.84 -5.17
CA GLU A 105 -13.03 -4.86 -5.24
C GLU A 105 -13.20 -4.22 -6.62
N GLY A 106 -12.37 -4.60 -7.59
CA GLY A 106 -12.48 -4.08 -8.94
C GLY A 106 -12.07 -2.63 -9.07
N LEU A 107 -11.16 -2.16 -8.23
CA LEU A 107 -10.76 -0.75 -8.17
C LEU A 107 -9.47 -0.45 -8.91
N LEU A 108 -9.05 -1.34 -9.81
CA LEU A 108 -7.83 -1.16 -10.59
C LEU A 108 -8.15 -0.41 -11.89
N LYS A 109 -7.15 0.32 -12.37
CA LYS A 109 -7.22 1.01 -13.66
C LYS A 109 -7.29 -0.02 -14.78
N PRO A 110 -8.27 0.06 -15.71
CA PRO A 110 -8.39 -0.90 -16.80
C PRO A 110 -7.13 -0.92 -17.69
N TYR A 111 -6.76 -2.12 -18.14
CA TYR A 111 -5.71 -2.33 -19.14
C TYR A 111 -4.31 -1.88 -18.74
N SER A 112 -4.05 -1.58 -17.49
CA SER A 112 -2.71 -1.22 -17.04
C SER A 112 -1.81 -2.46 -16.96
N LYS A 113 -0.62 -2.35 -17.52
CA LYS A 113 0.39 -3.41 -17.44
C LYS A 113 0.96 -3.54 -16.02
N TRP A 114 0.77 -2.52 -15.19
CA TRP A 114 1.23 -2.52 -13.81
C TRP A 114 0.42 -3.45 -12.92
N ASN A 115 -0.82 -3.76 -13.32
CA ASN A 115 -1.70 -4.63 -12.56
C ASN A 115 -1.32 -6.10 -12.80
N LYS A 116 -0.52 -6.65 -11.92
CA LYS A 116 -0.09 -8.04 -11.99
C LYS A 116 -1.07 -8.95 -11.26
N LYS A 117 -1.23 -10.15 -11.77
CA LYS A 117 -2.06 -11.15 -11.11
C LYS A 117 -1.32 -11.83 -9.96
#